data_861f8fe6f0d887182142bad610b7fcd9
#
_entry.id   861f8fe6f0d887182142bad610b7fcd9
#
_cell.length_a   1.000
_cell.length_b   1.000
_cell.length_c   1.000
_cell.angle_alpha   90.00
_cell.angle_beta   90.00
_cell.angle_gamma   90.00
#
_symmetry.space_group_name_H-M   'P 1'
#
loop_
_entity.id
_entity.type
_entity.pdbx_description
1 polymer ?
#
loop_
_entity_poly.entity_id
_entity_poly.type
_entity_poly.pdbx_seq_one_letter_code
_entity_poly.pdbx_strand_id
1 'polypeptide(L)'
;PEQVLVVNCPGNVSPAAIVRIRDFVAAGGTLFTTDWALRNIVEPAFPGTIEYNDRSTGDEVVRIEVVEADSPYLAGVLDGENDPQWWLEGSSYPIRVLDAEQVRVLIRSRELGERYGEEAVAVVFPYGKGEVFHMISHYYLQRTELRNARHEQAAVSYASEKGVSVDSETAEMMADLNLGDVESAE
;
A
#
# COMPACT_ATOMS: atom_id res chain seq x y z
N PRO A 1 10.26 16.69 -10.08
CA PRO A 1 10.72 16.42 -8.72
C PRO A 1 10.15 15.07 -8.31
N GLU A 2 11.02 14.19 -7.85
CA GLU A 2 10.69 12.87 -7.32
C GLU A 2 10.14 13.04 -5.89
N GLN A 3 8.93 13.57 -5.78
CA GLN A 3 8.28 13.76 -4.49
C GLN A 3 7.13 12.78 -4.35
N VAL A 4 7.10 12.11 -3.21
CA VAL A 4 6.02 11.21 -2.82
C VAL A 4 5.21 11.87 -1.72
N LEU A 5 3.90 11.93 -1.91
CA LEU A 5 2.93 12.33 -0.89
C LEU A 5 2.23 11.06 -0.39
N VAL A 6 2.38 10.76 0.88
CA VAL A 6 1.68 9.63 1.52
C VAL A 6 0.47 10.16 2.27
N VAL A 7 -0.70 9.62 1.98
CA VAL A 7 -1.93 9.90 2.72
C VAL A 7 -2.56 8.58 3.15
N ASN A 8 -2.35 8.25 4.40
CA ASN A 8 -2.86 7.04 5.01
C ASN A 8 -4.35 7.18 5.38
N CYS A 9 -4.99 6.08 5.70
CA CYS A 9 -6.35 6.02 6.24
C CYS A 9 -6.51 6.93 7.48
N PRO A 10 -7.64 7.65 7.64
CA PRO A 10 -8.80 7.67 6.73
C PRO A 10 -8.70 8.69 5.57
N GLY A 11 -7.66 9.50 5.49
CA GLY A 11 -7.50 10.49 4.44
C GLY A 11 -8.49 11.66 4.52
N ASN A 12 -8.92 12.03 5.71
CA ASN A 12 -9.84 13.14 5.91
C ASN A 12 -9.14 14.48 5.67
N VAL A 13 -9.37 15.06 4.51
CA VAL A 13 -8.80 16.36 4.11
C VAL A 13 -9.89 17.31 3.62
N SER A 14 -9.58 18.60 3.55
CA SER A 14 -10.52 19.57 3.03
C SER A 14 -10.68 19.47 1.49
N PRO A 15 -11.79 19.91 0.90
CA PRO A 15 -11.95 19.95 -0.55
C PRO A 15 -10.83 20.72 -1.27
N ALA A 16 -10.33 21.78 -0.65
CA ALA A 16 -9.20 22.53 -1.20
C ALA A 16 -7.89 21.72 -1.19
N ALA A 17 -7.70 20.82 -0.23
CA ALA A 17 -6.55 19.93 -0.20
C ALA A 17 -6.66 18.86 -1.30
N ILE A 18 -7.85 18.31 -1.58
CA ILE A 18 -8.07 17.37 -2.69
C ILE A 18 -7.64 17.99 -4.02
N VAL A 19 -8.01 19.26 -4.28
CA VAL A 19 -7.56 19.96 -5.49
C VAL A 19 -6.05 20.07 -5.56
N ARG A 20 -5.39 20.42 -4.44
CA ARG A 20 -3.91 20.52 -4.40
C ARG A 20 -3.22 19.16 -4.58
N ILE A 21 -3.79 18.09 -4.03
CA ILE A 21 -3.29 16.71 -4.23
C ILE A 21 -3.37 16.36 -5.71
N ARG A 22 -4.50 16.60 -6.35
CA ARG A 22 -4.66 16.36 -7.78
C ARG A 22 -3.65 17.16 -8.62
N ASP A 23 -3.49 18.45 -8.32
CA ASP A 23 -2.56 19.33 -9.04
C ASP A 23 -1.10 18.92 -8.79
N PHE A 24 -0.75 18.44 -7.59
CA PHE A 24 0.55 17.86 -7.26
C PHE A 24 0.87 16.64 -8.12
N VAL A 25 -0.07 15.70 -8.24
CA VAL A 25 0.10 14.51 -9.08
C VAL A 25 0.19 14.92 -10.56
N ALA A 26 -0.70 15.81 -11.03
CA ALA A 26 -0.68 16.29 -12.40
C ALA A 26 0.66 16.93 -12.79
N ALA A 27 1.34 17.57 -11.83
CA ALA A 27 2.66 18.21 -12.03
C ALA A 27 3.85 17.22 -12.03
N GLY A 28 3.64 15.95 -11.67
CA GLY A 28 4.67 14.90 -11.67
C GLY A 28 4.98 14.31 -10.29
N GLY A 29 4.18 14.60 -9.27
CA GLY A 29 4.29 13.96 -7.96
C GLY A 29 3.69 12.56 -7.96
N THR A 30 4.16 11.71 -7.05
CA THR A 30 3.54 10.40 -6.76
C THR A 30 2.68 10.50 -5.51
N LEU A 31 1.43 10.07 -5.61
CA LEU A 31 0.52 9.94 -4.48
C LEU A 31 0.46 8.48 -4.04
N PHE A 32 0.73 8.22 -2.77
CA PHE A 32 0.55 6.93 -2.13
C PHE A 32 -0.61 7.00 -1.13
N THR A 33 -1.62 6.14 -1.30
CA THR A 33 -2.80 6.13 -0.43
C THR A 33 -3.16 4.71 0.02
N THR A 34 -3.87 4.64 1.16
CA THR A 34 -4.31 3.38 1.73
C THR A 34 -5.79 3.44 2.13
N ASP A 35 -6.47 2.33 1.97
CA ASP A 35 -7.79 1.99 2.49
C ASP A 35 -8.85 3.11 2.29
N TRP A 36 -9.38 3.70 3.37
CA TRP A 36 -10.47 4.69 3.28
C TRP A 36 -10.09 5.98 2.53
N ALA A 37 -8.81 6.23 2.34
CA ALA A 37 -8.35 7.29 1.44
C ALA A 37 -8.83 7.06 -0.02
N LEU A 38 -9.22 5.83 -0.39
CA LEU A 38 -9.90 5.54 -1.64
C LEU A 38 -11.11 6.47 -1.83
N ARG A 39 -12.05 6.43 -0.91
CA ARG A 39 -13.29 7.24 -0.98
C ARG A 39 -13.06 8.71 -0.65
N ASN A 40 -12.17 8.98 0.29
CA ASN A 40 -11.99 10.33 0.81
C ASN A 40 -11.07 11.21 -0.06
N ILE A 41 -10.18 10.59 -0.85
CA ILE A 41 -9.20 11.31 -1.68
C ILE A 41 -9.22 10.84 -3.13
N VAL A 42 -9.08 9.52 -3.38
CA VAL A 42 -8.84 9.04 -4.75
C VAL A 42 -10.07 9.26 -5.63
N GLU A 43 -11.24 8.86 -5.19
CA GLU A 43 -12.49 9.07 -5.95
C GLU A 43 -12.74 10.55 -6.29
N PRO A 44 -12.69 11.50 -5.34
CA PRO A 44 -12.95 12.89 -5.66
C PRO A 44 -11.81 13.60 -6.41
N ALA A 45 -10.54 13.15 -6.25
CA ALA A 45 -9.42 13.74 -6.97
C ALA A 45 -9.26 13.18 -8.40
N PHE A 46 -9.56 11.89 -8.60
CA PHE A 46 -9.32 11.15 -9.84
C PHE A 46 -10.56 10.34 -10.26
N PRO A 47 -11.69 11.00 -10.50
CA PRO A 47 -12.95 10.30 -10.79
C PRO A 47 -12.84 9.45 -12.05
N GLY A 48 -13.46 8.27 -12.02
CA GLY A 48 -13.51 7.34 -13.15
C GLY A 48 -12.31 6.38 -13.25
N THR A 49 -11.38 6.40 -12.31
CA THR A 49 -10.24 5.47 -12.28
C THR A 49 -10.52 4.23 -11.43
N ILE A 50 -10.65 4.42 -10.14
CA ILE A 50 -11.00 3.40 -9.15
C ILE A 50 -12.02 3.95 -8.16
N GLU A 51 -12.81 3.05 -7.55
CA GLU A 51 -13.78 3.42 -6.51
C GLU A 51 -13.96 2.31 -5.47
N TYR A 52 -14.50 2.66 -4.30
CA TYR A 52 -14.98 1.72 -3.31
C TYR A 52 -16.28 1.05 -3.77
N ASN A 53 -16.38 -0.25 -3.63
CA ASN A 53 -17.53 -1.02 -4.09
C ASN A 53 -18.72 -1.07 -3.10
N ASP A 54 -18.71 -0.25 -2.06
CA ASP A 54 -19.71 -0.16 -0.99
C ASP A 54 -19.89 -1.45 -0.13
N ARG A 55 -18.87 -2.35 -0.14
CA ARG A 55 -18.85 -3.58 0.66
C ARG A 55 -17.54 -3.69 1.44
N SER A 56 -17.53 -3.19 2.68
CA SER A 56 -16.34 -3.29 3.53
C SER A 56 -16.02 -4.73 3.95
N THR A 57 -14.73 -4.99 4.18
CA THR A 57 -14.23 -6.30 4.59
C THR A 57 -14.47 -6.61 6.08
N GLY A 58 -14.41 -7.89 6.43
CA GLY A 58 -14.14 -8.34 7.80
C GLY A 58 -12.66 -8.21 8.15
N ASP A 59 -12.34 -8.52 9.42
CA ASP A 59 -10.96 -8.67 9.88
C ASP A 59 -10.50 -10.11 9.55
N GLU A 60 -9.73 -10.26 8.48
CA GLU A 60 -9.35 -11.56 7.94
C GLU A 60 -8.09 -11.50 7.08
N VAL A 61 -7.51 -12.63 6.80
CA VAL A 61 -6.35 -12.79 5.92
C VAL A 61 -6.78 -13.43 4.62
N VAL A 62 -6.25 -12.94 3.51
CA VAL A 62 -6.44 -13.49 2.16
C VAL A 62 -5.11 -13.80 1.51
N ARG A 63 -5.08 -14.83 0.66
CA ARG A 63 -3.94 -15.09 -0.22
C ARG A 63 -3.92 -14.08 -1.36
N ILE A 64 -2.72 -13.66 -1.72
CA ILE A 64 -2.52 -12.72 -2.82
C ILE A 64 -1.68 -13.33 -3.94
N GLU A 65 -1.85 -12.78 -5.12
CA GLU A 65 -1.04 -13.07 -6.30
C GLU A 65 -0.39 -11.76 -6.77
N VAL A 66 0.93 -11.78 -6.95
CA VAL A 66 1.65 -10.66 -7.58
C VAL A 66 1.42 -10.73 -9.08
N VAL A 67 0.83 -9.69 -9.64
CA VAL A 67 0.52 -9.59 -11.07
C VAL A 67 1.68 -8.97 -11.84
N GLU A 68 2.30 -7.92 -11.28
CA GLU A 68 3.43 -7.20 -11.87
C GLU A 68 4.65 -7.24 -10.96
N ALA A 69 5.37 -8.38 -10.96
CA ALA A 69 6.52 -8.61 -10.07
C ALA A 69 7.68 -7.61 -10.27
N ASP A 70 7.83 -7.08 -11.48
CA ASP A 70 8.89 -6.11 -11.81
C ASP A 70 8.52 -4.66 -11.45
N SER A 71 7.38 -4.44 -10.84
CA SER A 71 6.95 -3.11 -10.42
C SER A 71 7.90 -2.54 -9.35
N PRO A 72 8.39 -1.31 -9.51
CA PRO A 72 9.25 -0.67 -8.51
C PRO A 72 8.55 -0.51 -7.15
N TYR A 73 7.23 -0.48 -7.12
CA TYR A 73 6.44 -0.41 -5.89
C TYR A 73 6.48 -1.70 -5.06
N LEU A 74 6.84 -2.82 -5.66
CA LEU A 74 6.88 -4.13 -5.00
C LEU A 74 8.32 -4.60 -4.70
N ALA A 75 9.31 -3.83 -5.07
CA ALA A 75 10.71 -4.16 -4.86
C ALA A 75 11.01 -4.34 -3.36
N GLY A 76 11.47 -5.52 -2.97
CA GLY A 76 11.80 -5.86 -1.58
C GLY A 76 10.62 -6.11 -0.65
N VAL A 77 9.38 -5.99 -1.12
CA VAL A 77 8.16 -6.17 -0.30
C VAL A 77 7.70 -7.63 -0.28
N LEU A 78 7.78 -8.31 -1.42
CA LEU A 78 7.34 -9.69 -1.57
C LEU A 78 8.51 -10.56 -2.03
N ASP A 79 8.82 -11.58 -1.26
CA ASP A 79 9.69 -12.67 -1.71
C ASP A 79 8.85 -13.79 -2.33
N GLY A 80 9.37 -14.43 -3.38
CA GLY A 80 8.68 -15.51 -4.07
C GLY A 80 8.70 -16.87 -3.32
N GLU A 81 9.28 -16.91 -2.13
CA GLU A 81 9.49 -18.15 -1.38
C GLU A 81 8.41 -18.42 -0.33
N ASN A 82 7.66 -17.39 0.07
CA ASN A 82 6.61 -17.50 1.08
C ASN A 82 5.22 -17.49 0.43
N ASP A 83 4.24 -18.15 1.06
CA ASP A 83 2.83 -18.05 0.71
C ASP A 83 2.36 -16.61 0.96
N PRO A 84 2.20 -15.78 -0.07
CA PRO A 84 1.96 -14.36 0.13
C PRO A 84 0.54 -14.14 0.65
N GLN A 85 0.46 -13.57 1.84
CA GLN A 85 -0.80 -13.29 2.51
C GLN A 85 -0.95 -11.78 2.73
N TRP A 86 -2.19 -11.32 2.72
CA TRP A 86 -2.56 -9.94 2.98
C TRP A 86 -3.61 -9.88 4.07
N TRP A 87 -3.34 -9.09 5.08
CA TRP A 87 -4.33 -8.87 6.13
C TRP A 87 -5.29 -7.76 5.69
N LEU A 88 -6.57 -8.11 5.67
CA LEU A 88 -7.67 -7.17 5.53
C LEU A 88 -8.09 -6.74 6.93
N GLU A 89 -7.81 -5.53 7.27
CA GLU A 89 -8.32 -4.93 8.50
C GLU A 89 -9.83 -4.80 8.43
N GLY A 90 -10.50 -4.93 9.56
CA GLY A 90 -11.95 -4.80 9.60
C GLY A 90 -12.41 -3.45 9.03
N SER A 91 -13.38 -3.50 8.12
CA SER A 91 -13.94 -2.36 7.38
C SER A 91 -13.04 -1.77 6.29
N SER A 92 -12.05 -2.52 5.79
CA SER A 92 -11.28 -2.11 4.60
C SER A 92 -12.15 -2.01 3.34
N TYR A 93 -11.72 -1.15 2.41
CA TYR A 93 -12.45 -0.79 1.19
C TYR A 93 -11.91 -1.52 -0.04
N PRO A 94 -12.62 -2.60 -0.54
CA PRO A 94 -12.27 -3.25 -1.79
C PRO A 94 -12.26 -2.28 -2.96
N ILE A 95 -11.26 -2.44 -3.82
CA ILE A 95 -10.98 -1.54 -4.94
C ILE A 95 -11.72 -2.04 -6.18
N ARG A 96 -12.72 -1.29 -6.64
CA ARG A 96 -13.32 -1.48 -7.95
C ARG A 96 -12.53 -0.69 -8.99
N VAL A 97 -12.02 -1.38 -10.01
CA VAL A 97 -11.36 -0.75 -11.14
C VAL A 97 -12.40 -0.34 -12.17
N LEU A 98 -12.49 0.97 -12.46
CA LEU A 98 -13.41 1.53 -13.45
C LEU A 98 -12.78 1.67 -14.83
N ASP A 99 -11.49 1.96 -14.88
CA ASP A 99 -10.72 2.14 -16.12
C ASP A 99 -9.56 1.13 -16.18
N ALA A 100 -9.85 -0.04 -16.72
CA ALA A 100 -8.87 -1.12 -16.86
C ALA A 100 -7.78 -0.84 -17.93
N GLU A 101 -7.92 0.22 -18.74
CA GLU A 101 -6.89 0.61 -19.71
C GLU A 101 -5.79 1.45 -19.05
N GLN A 102 -6.15 2.25 -18.04
CA GLN A 102 -5.20 3.11 -17.33
C GLN A 102 -4.72 2.50 -16.00
N VAL A 103 -5.61 1.79 -15.30
CA VAL A 103 -5.31 1.22 -13.97
C VAL A 103 -4.63 -0.13 -14.11
N ARG A 104 -3.41 -0.22 -13.61
CA ARG A 104 -2.67 -1.48 -13.53
C ARG A 104 -2.86 -2.08 -12.14
N VAL A 105 -3.28 -3.34 -12.09
CA VAL A 105 -3.36 -4.12 -10.86
C VAL A 105 -2.00 -4.76 -10.61
N LEU A 106 -1.34 -4.39 -9.53
CA LEU A 106 -0.03 -4.93 -9.15
C LEU A 106 -0.14 -6.20 -8.31
N ILE A 107 -1.14 -6.23 -7.42
CA ILE A 107 -1.44 -7.35 -6.53
C ILE A 107 -2.94 -7.59 -6.58
N ARG A 108 -3.33 -8.85 -6.65
CA ARG A 108 -4.74 -9.26 -6.57
C ARG A 108 -4.94 -10.41 -5.58
N SER A 109 -6.19 -10.65 -5.21
CA SER A 109 -6.61 -11.80 -4.41
C SER A 109 -7.92 -12.37 -4.96
N ARG A 110 -7.92 -13.64 -5.34
CA ARG A 110 -9.14 -14.36 -5.73
C ARG A 110 -10.10 -14.51 -4.55
N GLU A 111 -9.55 -14.77 -3.35
CA GLU A 111 -10.35 -14.89 -2.15
C GLU A 111 -11.08 -13.58 -1.82
N LEU A 112 -10.43 -12.42 -2.03
CA LEU A 112 -11.07 -11.10 -1.91
C LEU A 112 -12.21 -10.96 -2.94
N GLY A 113 -11.97 -11.36 -4.18
CA GLY A 113 -12.97 -11.36 -5.24
C GLY A 113 -14.18 -12.22 -4.92
N GLU A 114 -13.97 -13.46 -4.47
CA GLU A 114 -15.04 -14.38 -4.10
C GLU A 114 -15.89 -13.85 -2.93
N ARG A 115 -15.28 -13.21 -1.95
CA ARG A 115 -15.97 -12.72 -0.74
C ARG A 115 -16.62 -11.36 -0.95
N TYR A 116 -15.94 -10.45 -1.65
CA TYR A 116 -16.34 -9.03 -1.72
C TYR A 116 -16.60 -8.53 -3.15
N GLY A 117 -16.33 -9.33 -4.17
CA GLY A 117 -16.64 -9.01 -5.56
C GLY A 117 -15.56 -8.27 -6.33
N GLU A 118 -14.45 -7.89 -5.69
CA GLU A 118 -13.33 -7.19 -6.32
C GLU A 118 -12.01 -7.88 -5.95
N GLU A 119 -11.11 -8.09 -6.92
CA GLU A 119 -9.86 -8.83 -6.71
C GLU A 119 -8.66 -7.91 -6.43
N ALA A 120 -8.74 -6.61 -6.77
CA ALA A 120 -7.61 -5.71 -6.68
C ALA A 120 -7.22 -5.43 -5.22
N VAL A 121 -5.94 -5.66 -4.89
CA VAL A 121 -5.33 -5.42 -3.58
C VAL A 121 -4.44 -4.18 -3.62
N ALA A 122 -3.61 -4.05 -4.66
CA ALA A 122 -2.80 -2.87 -4.90
C ALA A 122 -2.83 -2.51 -6.39
N VAL A 123 -2.98 -1.22 -6.65
CA VAL A 123 -3.11 -0.68 -8.01
C VAL A 123 -2.25 0.56 -8.19
N VAL A 124 -1.90 0.86 -9.44
CA VAL A 124 -1.25 2.10 -9.83
C VAL A 124 -1.84 2.61 -11.14
N PHE A 125 -1.99 3.92 -11.26
CA PHE A 125 -2.44 4.56 -12.50
C PHE A 125 -1.77 5.93 -12.69
N PRO A 126 -1.50 6.33 -13.94
CA PRO A 126 -0.94 7.64 -14.27
C PRO A 126 -2.01 8.74 -14.17
N TYR A 127 -1.58 9.94 -13.79
CA TYR A 127 -2.40 11.14 -13.88
C TYR A 127 -1.54 12.36 -14.20
N GLY A 128 -1.77 12.97 -15.35
CA GLY A 128 -0.93 14.06 -15.85
C GLY A 128 0.51 13.58 -16.08
N LYS A 129 1.48 14.11 -15.30
CA LYS A 129 2.89 13.70 -15.35
C LYS A 129 3.30 12.81 -14.19
N GLY A 130 2.42 12.59 -13.24
CA GLY A 130 2.65 11.77 -12.06
C GLY A 130 1.80 10.52 -12.04
N GLU A 131 1.72 9.90 -10.90
CA GLU A 131 0.99 8.65 -10.73
C GLU A 131 0.40 8.52 -9.33
N VAL A 132 -0.60 7.68 -9.22
CA VAL A 132 -1.28 7.34 -7.97
C VAL A 132 -1.10 5.87 -7.69
N PHE A 133 -0.54 5.54 -6.53
CA PHE A 133 -0.55 4.19 -5.97
C PHE A 133 -1.62 4.12 -4.88
N HIS A 134 -2.43 3.07 -4.90
CA HIS A 134 -3.41 2.80 -3.86
C HIS A 134 -3.43 1.32 -3.50
N MET A 135 -3.58 1.01 -2.22
CA MET A 135 -3.75 -0.36 -1.73
C MET A 135 -4.88 -0.45 -0.71
N ILE A 136 -5.52 -1.62 -0.68
CA ILE A 136 -6.51 -1.97 0.34
C ILE A 136 -5.82 -2.20 1.69
N SER A 137 -6.53 -1.92 2.78
CA SER A 137 -6.01 -2.05 4.13
C SER A 137 -4.87 -1.08 4.44
N HIS A 138 -4.21 -1.23 5.58
CA HIS A 138 -3.19 -0.30 6.02
C HIS A 138 -1.78 -0.84 5.76
N TYR A 139 -0.82 0.07 5.75
CA TYR A 139 0.60 -0.26 5.74
C TYR A 139 1.03 -0.56 7.17
N TYR A 140 0.54 -1.68 7.73
CA TYR A 140 0.97 -2.15 9.02
C TYR A 140 1.87 -3.34 8.90
N LEU A 141 2.86 -3.28 9.69
CA LEU A 141 3.59 -4.40 10.16
C LEU A 141 2.77 -5.07 11.27
N GLN A 142 2.81 -6.35 11.34
CA GLN A 142 2.05 -7.25 12.19
C GLN A 142 1.73 -6.69 13.59
N ARG A 143 0.52 -6.90 14.09
CA ARG A 143 0.16 -6.59 15.48
C ARG A 143 1.19 -7.16 16.46
N THR A 144 1.45 -6.45 17.53
CA THR A 144 2.45 -6.80 18.54
C THR A 144 2.25 -8.20 19.10
N GLU A 145 1.01 -8.64 19.27
CA GLU A 145 0.64 -9.97 19.73
C GLU A 145 0.93 -11.10 18.73
N LEU A 146 1.19 -10.79 17.47
CA LEU A 146 1.56 -11.75 16.43
C LEU A 146 3.07 -11.81 16.18
N ARG A 147 3.88 -11.17 17.02
CA ARG A 147 5.34 -11.20 16.92
C ARG A 147 5.86 -12.64 17.02
N ASN A 148 6.84 -12.93 16.19
CA ASN A 148 7.52 -14.24 16.16
C ASN A 148 9.04 -14.02 16.10
N ALA A 149 9.82 -15.10 15.99
CA ALA A 149 11.27 -15.04 15.96
C ALA A 149 11.86 -14.09 14.88
N ARG A 150 11.12 -13.83 13.80
CA ARG A 150 11.55 -12.86 12.78
C ARG A 150 11.73 -11.44 13.35
N HIS A 151 10.90 -11.06 14.32
CA HIS A 151 10.94 -9.72 14.91
C HIS A 151 12.12 -9.51 15.87
N GLU A 152 12.81 -10.60 16.24
CA GLU A 152 14.07 -10.57 17.01
C GLU A 152 15.29 -10.32 16.11
N GLN A 153 15.12 -10.39 14.78
CA GLN A 153 16.18 -10.12 13.82
C GLN A 153 16.57 -8.64 13.84
N ALA A 154 17.86 -8.36 13.69
CA ALA A 154 18.34 -6.99 13.56
C ALA A 154 17.73 -6.30 12.33
N ALA A 155 17.21 -5.10 12.49
CA ALA A 155 16.51 -4.36 11.44
C ALA A 155 17.35 -4.16 10.17
N VAL A 156 18.66 -3.90 10.32
CA VAL A 156 19.62 -3.77 9.20
C VAL A 156 19.76 -5.09 8.42
N SER A 157 19.81 -6.22 9.13
CA SER A 157 19.92 -7.54 8.49
C SER A 157 18.67 -7.86 7.69
N TYR A 158 17.49 -7.58 8.25
CA TYR A 158 16.23 -7.78 7.55
C TYR A 158 16.13 -6.90 6.29
N ALA A 159 16.49 -5.62 6.39
CA ALA A 159 16.52 -4.72 5.23
C ALA A 159 17.43 -5.26 4.12
N SER A 160 18.63 -5.74 4.49
CA SER A 160 19.58 -6.33 3.54
C SER A 160 19.04 -7.60 2.87
N GLU A 161 18.39 -8.49 3.63
CA GLU A 161 17.77 -9.71 3.09
C GLU A 161 16.63 -9.40 2.10
N LYS A 162 15.92 -8.30 2.31
CA LYS A 162 14.86 -7.83 1.42
C LYS A 162 15.36 -6.96 0.26
N GLY A 163 16.67 -6.84 0.09
CA GLY A 163 17.28 -6.05 -0.99
C GLY A 163 17.13 -4.54 -0.81
N VAL A 164 16.75 -4.09 0.38
CA VAL A 164 16.70 -2.67 0.71
C VAL A 164 18.10 -2.18 1.02
N SER A 165 18.61 -1.24 0.21
CA SER A 165 19.89 -0.58 0.48
C SER A 165 19.66 0.58 1.43
N VAL A 166 20.30 0.52 2.59
CA VAL A 166 20.36 1.64 3.55
C VAL A 166 21.73 2.29 3.47
N ASP A 167 21.77 3.63 3.54
CA ASP A 167 23.03 4.34 3.64
C ASP A 167 23.70 4.15 5.02
N SER A 168 24.97 4.55 5.12
CA SER A 168 25.76 4.32 6.34
C SER A 168 25.18 5.00 7.58
N GLU A 169 24.59 6.18 7.42
CA GLU A 169 23.99 6.94 8.53
C GLU A 169 22.73 6.25 9.03
N THR A 170 21.86 5.83 8.11
CA THR A 170 20.66 5.05 8.43
C THR A 170 21.03 3.70 9.04
N ALA A 171 22.06 3.01 8.52
CA ALA A 171 22.53 1.74 9.07
C ALA A 171 23.05 1.89 10.51
N GLU A 172 23.77 2.97 10.83
CA GLU A 172 24.22 3.26 12.19
C GLU A 172 23.04 3.52 13.14
N MET A 173 22.03 4.30 12.71
CA MET A 173 20.83 4.54 13.51
C MET A 173 20.03 3.26 13.79
N MET A 174 20.05 2.31 12.88
CA MET A 174 19.32 1.04 12.98
C MET A 174 20.14 -0.08 13.65
N ALA A 175 21.43 0.14 13.95
CA ALA A 175 22.35 -0.92 14.35
C ALA A 175 21.92 -1.65 15.64
N ASP A 176 21.33 -0.92 16.58
CA ASP A 176 20.89 -1.43 17.88
C ASP A 176 19.39 -1.79 17.92
N LEU A 177 18.68 -1.66 16.77
CA LEU A 177 17.26 -1.94 16.67
C LEU A 177 17.03 -3.34 16.12
N ASN A 178 16.07 -4.04 16.69
CA ASN A 178 15.50 -5.22 16.03
C ASN A 178 14.25 -4.84 15.24
N LEU A 179 13.79 -5.74 14.38
CA LEU A 179 12.63 -5.48 13.53
C LEU A 179 11.38 -5.11 14.36
N GLY A 180 11.20 -5.76 15.51
CA GLY A 180 10.10 -5.46 16.42
C GLY A 180 10.11 -4.05 17.01
N ASP A 181 11.28 -3.43 17.18
CA ASP A 181 11.40 -2.06 17.67
C ASP A 181 11.00 -1.05 16.59
N VAL A 182 11.30 -1.36 15.34
CA VAL A 182 10.95 -0.50 14.18
C VAL A 182 9.45 -0.59 13.87
N GLU A 183 8.84 -1.76 14.05
CA GLU A 183 7.44 -2.02 13.74
C GLU A 183 6.46 -1.50 14.81
N SER A 184 6.89 -1.18 15.99
CA SER A 184 5.99 -0.83 17.09
C SER A 184 5.72 0.64 17.25
N ALA A 185 6.05 1.47 16.28
CA ALA A 185 5.75 2.89 16.33
C ALA A 185 4.29 3.14 15.94
N GLU A 186 3.35 2.90 16.84
CA GLU A 186 2.07 3.59 16.94
C GLU A 186 2.11 4.54 18.15
#